data_10bc5d87dbed1e2672fa841f49715118
#
_entry.id   10bc5d87dbed1e2672fa841f49715118
#
_cell.length_a   1.000
_cell.length_b   1.000
_cell.length_c   1.000
_cell.angle_alpha   90.00
_cell.angle_beta   90.00
_cell.angle_gamma   90.00
#
_symmetry.space_group_name_H-M   'P 1'
#
loop_
_entity.id
_entity.type
_entity.pdbx_description
1 polymer ?
#
loop_
_entity_poly.entity_id
_entity_poly.type
_entity_poly.pdbx_seq_one_letter_code
_entity_poly.pdbx_strand_id
1 'polypeptide(L)'
;MGDVAHARAEFDDVAGWLAAAGASPADPLGAEVWAFDPDLSQVLLVLNPWRGWVPPGGKVEPGEPPREAARREFFEETGLEAELLARPAAASIRSYHPDHAAATLGLSYAAIVDPAAPLVAEPGQPAAWTNLDHQWESCFPDDPSRMRRHAQWLRGLARSQWHTRPHD
;
A
#
# COMPACT_ATOMS: atom_id res chain seq x y z
N MET A 1 -14.39 4.08 -7.27
CA MET A 1 -14.46 2.94 -8.22
C MET A 1 -13.40 3.00 -9.31
N GLY A 2 -13.01 4.18 -9.81
CA GLY A 2 -11.96 4.29 -10.84
C GLY A 2 -10.62 3.65 -10.46
N ASP A 3 -10.15 3.84 -9.23
CA ASP A 3 -8.84 3.35 -8.76
C ASP A 3 -8.77 1.81 -8.69
N VAL A 4 -9.86 1.14 -8.31
CA VAL A 4 -9.91 -0.33 -8.29
C VAL A 4 -9.71 -0.91 -9.70
N ALA A 5 -10.45 -0.39 -10.69
CA ALA A 5 -10.35 -0.84 -12.09
C ALA A 5 -8.97 -0.54 -12.71
N HIS A 6 -8.22 0.40 -12.15
CA HIS A 6 -6.89 0.80 -12.63
C HIS A 6 -5.75 0.20 -11.79
N ALA A 7 -6.04 -0.54 -10.71
CA ALA A 7 -5.01 -1.20 -9.91
C ALA A 7 -4.16 -2.15 -10.77
N ARG A 8 -2.85 -2.18 -10.52
CA ARG A 8 -1.92 -3.02 -11.26
C ARG A 8 -2.13 -4.50 -10.98
N ALA A 9 -2.44 -4.82 -9.74
CA ALA A 9 -2.70 -6.17 -9.29
C ALA A 9 -4.01 -6.22 -8.51
N GLU A 10 -4.68 -7.36 -8.61
CA GLU A 10 -5.87 -7.68 -7.86
C GLU A 10 -5.61 -8.94 -7.03
N PHE A 11 -6.01 -8.92 -5.78
CA PHE A 11 -5.85 -10.02 -4.85
C PHE A 11 -7.19 -10.34 -4.18
N ASP A 12 -7.36 -11.60 -3.80
CA ASP A 12 -8.50 -12.04 -2.99
C ASP A 12 -9.88 -11.86 -3.68
N ASP A 13 -9.91 -12.06 -5.02
CA ASP A 13 -11.12 -12.00 -5.85
C ASP A 13 -11.95 -10.70 -5.69
N VAL A 14 -11.28 -9.55 -5.82
CA VAL A 14 -11.92 -8.23 -5.73
C VAL A 14 -13.08 -8.08 -6.73
N ALA A 15 -12.91 -8.56 -7.95
CA ALA A 15 -13.96 -8.47 -8.99
C ALA A 15 -15.22 -9.24 -8.60
N GLY A 16 -15.06 -10.47 -8.12
CA GLY A 16 -16.17 -11.29 -7.63
C GLY A 16 -16.85 -10.68 -6.40
N TRP A 17 -16.06 -10.14 -5.47
CA TRP A 17 -16.57 -9.48 -4.29
C TRP A 17 -17.38 -8.21 -4.63
N LEU A 18 -16.87 -7.36 -5.53
CA LEU A 18 -17.59 -6.16 -6.00
C LEU A 18 -18.89 -6.52 -6.72
N ALA A 19 -18.88 -7.58 -7.52
CA ALA A 19 -20.09 -8.07 -8.20
C ALA A 19 -21.15 -8.54 -7.18
N ALA A 20 -20.73 -9.21 -6.11
CA ALA A 20 -21.61 -9.69 -5.05
C ALA A 20 -22.13 -8.56 -4.14
N ALA A 21 -21.31 -7.54 -3.88
CA ALA A 21 -21.67 -6.40 -3.03
C ALA A 21 -22.70 -5.47 -3.67
N GLY A 22 -22.95 -5.58 -4.97
CA GLY A 22 -23.86 -4.70 -5.71
C GLY A 22 -23.32 -3.28 -5.87
N ALA A 23 -24.23 -2.32 -6.14
CA ALA A 23 -23.86 -0.92 -6.38
C ALA A 23 -23.46 -0.14 -5.10
N SER A 24 -23.49 -0.77 -3.93
CA SER A 24 -23.07 -0.14 -2.68
C SER A 24 -21.55 -0.19 -2.58
N PRO A 25 -20.84 0.95 -2.51
CA PRO A 25 -19.42 0.89 -2.19
C PRO A 25 -19.28 0.21 -0.84
N ALA A 26 -18.37 -0.76 -0.80
CA ALA A 26 -18.08 -1.45 0.45
C ALA A 26 -17.52 -0.44 1.46
N ASP A 27 -18.30 -0.14 2.44
CA ASP A 27 -17.87 0.59 3.62
C ASP A 27 -17.63 -0.44 4.75
N PRO A 28 -16.45 -0.45 5.38
CA PRO A 28 -15.36 0.51 5.23
C PRO A 28 -14.41 0.20 4.06
N LEU A 29 -13.91 1.24 3.40
CA LEU A 29 -12.81 1.16 2.43
C LEU A 29 -11.50 1.48 3.12
N GLY A 30 -10.46 0.68 2.90
CA GLY A 30 -9.10 0.92 3.39
C GLY A 30 -8.20 1.49 2.30
N ALA A 31 -7.22 2.30 2.70
CA ALA A 31 -6.18 2.80 1.81
C ALA A 31 -4.82 2.80 2.52
N GLU A 32 -3.77 2.37 1.84
CA GLU A 32 -2.42 2.23 2.39
C GLU A 32 -1.35 2.66 1.38
N VAL A 33 -0.14 2.92 1.86
CA VAL A 33 1.01 3.28 1.03
C VAL A 33 2.11 2.22 1.12
N TRP A 34 2.49 1.64 -0.02
CA TRP A 34 3.70 0.86 -0.17
C TRP A 34 4.85 1.83 -0.49
N ALA A 35 5.47 2.37 0.55
CA ALA A 35 6.57 3.31 0.42
C ALA A 35 7.89 2.55 0.29
N PHE A 36 8.51 2.62 -0.87
CA PHE A 36 9.79 1.98 -1.17
C PHE A 36 10.93 2.99 -1.11
N ASP A 37 12.12 2.53 -0.77
CA ASP A 37 13.35 3.28 -0.97
C ASP A 37 13.67 3.43 -2.47
N PRO A 38 14.56 4.37 -2.87
CA PRO A 38 14.92 4.57 -4.29
C PRO A 38 15.52 3.34 -4.96
N ASP A 39 16.18 2.45 -4.19
CA ASP A 39 16.75 1.20 -4.68
C ASP A 39 15.71 0.08 -4.80
N LEU A 40 14.48 0.33 -4.34
CA LEU A 40 13.38 -0.66 -4.30
C LEU A 40 13.75 -1.93 -3.51
N SER A 41 14.62 -1.79 -2.52
CA SER A 41 15.15 -2.87 -1.68
C SER A 41 14.48 -2.95 -0.32
N GLN A 42 13.92 -1.85 0.13
CA GLN A 42 13.25 -1.71 1.42
C GLN A 42 11.84 -1.16 1.24
N VAL A 43 11.00 -1.42 2.22
CA VAL A 43 9.66 -0.85 2.38
C VAL A 43 9.50 -0.29 3.78
N LEU A 44 8.82 0.84 3.90
CA LEU A 44 8.48 1.43 5.18
C LEU A 44 7.22 0.76 5.73
N LEU A 45 7.32 0.27 6.96
CA LEU A 45 6.22 -0.38 7.68
C LEU A 45 5.98 0.32 9.02
N VAL A 46 4.77 0.18 9.54
CA VAL A 46 4.40 0.59 10.90
C VAL A 46 4.00 -0.63 11.72
N LEU A 47 4.31 -0.63 13.01
CA LEU A 47 3.92 -1.71 13.92
C LEU A 47 2.53 -1.42 14.49
N ASN A 48 1.54 -2.09 13.95
CA ASN A 48 0.18 -2.05 14.48
C ASN A 48 0.02 -3.08 15.60
N PRO A 49 -0.58 -2.75 16.76
CA PRO A 49 -0.70 -3.66 17.90
C PRO A 49 -1.44 -4.99 17.59
N TRP A 50 -2.34 -4.98 16.62
CA TRP A 50 -3.21 -6.11 16.29
C TRP A 50 -2.75 -6.85 15.03
N ARG A 51 -2.12 -6.14 14.11
CA ARG A 51 -1.79 -6.64 12.76
C ARG A 51 -0.30 -6.97 12.59
N GLY A 52 0.56 -6.57 13.54
CA GLY A 52 2.00 -6.64 13.37
C GLY A 52 2.52 -5.56 12.41
N TRP A 53 3.58 -5.84 11.71
CA TRP A 53 4.17 -4.90 10.74
C TRP A 53 3.35 -4.86 9.45
N VAL A 54 2.79 -3.70 9.15
CA VAL A 54 1.93 -3.45 7.98
C VAL A 54 2.33 -2.15 7.28
N PRO A 55 1.96 -1.96 6.00
CA PRO A 55 2.09 -0.65 5.36
C PRO A 55 1.33 0.44 6.13
N PRO A 56 1.84 1.67 6.18
CA PRO A 56 1.09 2.80 6.71
C PRO A 56 -0.23 2.97 5.97
N GLY A 57 -1.32 3.13 6.71
CA GLY A 57 -2.63 3.28 6.12
C GLY A 57 -3.77 3.00 7.08
N GLY A 58 -4.95 3.41 6.68
CA GLY A 58 -6.14 3.32 7.50
C GLY A 58 -7.44 3.37 6.73
N LYS A 59 -8.48 3.79 7.42
CA LYS A 59 -9.84 3.87 6.89
C LYS A 59 -10.01 5.12 6.01
N VAL A 60 -10.66 4.94 4.87
CA VAL A 60 -11.13 6.07 4.06
C VAL A 60 -12.37 6.67 4.71
N GLU A 61 -12.36 7.97 4.97
CA GLU A 61 -13.48 8.68 5.58
C GLU A 61 -14.61 8.95 4.58
N PRO A 62 -15.84 9.16 5.05
CA PRO A 62 -16.97 9.48 4.16
C PRO A 62 -16.69 10.72 3.31
N GLY A 63 -16.73 10.55 1.98
CA GLY A 63 -16.49 11.64 1.03
C GLY A 63 -15.02 11.91 0.71
N GLU A 64 -14.09 11.24 1.39
CA GLU A 64 -12.67 11.34 1.12
C GLU A 64 -12.28 10.45 -0.08
N PRO A 65 -11.47 10.93 -1.04
CA PRO A 65 -10.89 10.06 -2.06
C PRO A 65 -9.88 9.08 -1.43
N PRO A 66 -9.85 7.79 -1.83
CA PRO A 66 -8.93 6.80 -1.25
C PRO A 66 -7.46 7.19 -1.32
N ARG A 67 -7.06 7.90 -2.37
CA ARG A 67 -5.70 8.43 -2.55
C ARG A 67 -5.33 9.48 -1.49
N GLU A 68 -6.27 10.34 -1.13
CA GLU A 68 -6.05 11.37 -0.10
C GLU A 68 -6.05 10.73 1.29
N ALA A 69 -6.90 9.73 1.54
CA ALA A 69 -6.86 8.93 2.75
C ALA A 69 -5.48 8.27 2.92
N ALA A 70 -4.95 7.64 1.87
CA ALA A 70 -3.63 7.02 1.91
C ALA A 70 -2.53 8.03 2.26
N ARG A 71 -2.57 9.26 1.70
CA ARG A 71 -1.61 10.32 2.03
C ARG A 71 -1.72 10.79 3.46
N ARG A 72 -2.95 11.02 3.94
CA ARG A 72 -3.23 11.47 5.29
C ARG A 72 -2.73 10.46 6.31
N GLU A 73 -3.13 9.20 6.19
CA GLU A 73 -2.71 8.12 7.09
C GLU A 73 -1.17 7.93 7.05
N PHE A 74 -0.58 7.98 5.86
CA PHE A 74 0.88 7.89 5.72
C PHE A 74 1.59 9.00 6.50
N PHE A 75 1.11 10.25 6.39
CA PHE A 75 1.65 11.37 7.12
C PHE A 75 1.44 11.24 8.64
N GLU A 76 0.25 10.86 9.08
CA GLU A 76 -0.09 10.68 10.49
C GLU A 76 0.78 9.62 11.16
N GLU A 77 1.01 8.49 10.48
CA GLU A 77 1.76 7.35 11.03
C GLU A 77 3.29 7.46 10.87
N THR A 78 3.79 8.28 9.95
CA THR A 78 5.24 8.35 9.65
C THR A 78 5.86 9.74 9.75
N GLY A 79 5.06 10.79 9.72
CA GLY A 79 5.50 12.19 9.61
C GLY A 79 6.04 12.56 8.23
N LEU A 80 5.94 11.68 7.24
CA LEU A 80 6.45 11.90 5.89
C LEU A 80 5.34 12.23 4.92
N GLU A 81 5.61 13.16 4.00
CA GLU A 81 4.79 13.36 2.81
C GLU A 81 5.24 12.42 1.69
N ALA A 82 4.29 11.84 0.96
CA ALA A 82 4.58 10.96 -0.16
C ALA A 82 3.85 11.40 -1.44
N GLU A 83 4.59 11.48 -2.55
CA GLU A 83 3.99 11.57 -3.86
C GLU A 83 3.65 10.16 -4.36
N LEU A 84 2.34 9.87 -4.39
CA LEU A 84 1.86 8.56 -4.80
C LEU A 84 1.94 8.39 -6.32
N LEU A 85 2.45 7.26 -6.77
CA LEU A 85 2.47 6.90 -8.19
C LEU A 85 1.04 6.93 -8.75
N ALA A 86 0.91 7.31 -10.02
CA ALA A 86 -0.39 7.59 -10.64
C ALA A 86 -1.36 6.40 -10.58
N ARG A 87 -0.83 5.17 -10.76
CA ARG A 87 -1.62 3.94 -10.75
C ARG A 87 -1.53 3.25 -9.39
N PRO A 88 -2.65 2.81 -8.79
CA PRO A 88 -2.60 2.00 -7.59
C PRO A 88 -1.79 0.72 -7.80
N ALA A 89 -1.02 0.33 -6.80
CA ALA A 89 -0.21 -0.88 -6.82
C ALA A 89 -1.08 -2.13 -6.79
N ALA A 90 -2.11 -2.11 -5.93
CA ALA A 90 -3.00 -3.24 -5.74
C ALA A 90 -4.40 -2.83 -5.27
N ALA A 91 -5.36 -3.72 -5.52
CA ALA A 91 -6.63 -3.81 -4.83
C ALA A 91 -6.72 -5.18 -4.16
N SER A 92 -7.28 -5.26 -2.96
CA SER A 92 -7.40 -6.50 -2.20
C SER A 92 -8.65 -6.51 -1.32
N ILE A 93 -9.16 -7.70 -1.03
CA ILE A 93 -10.22 -7.90 -0.04
C ILE A 93 -9.59 -8.55 1.18
N ARG A 94 -9.69 -7.90 2.34
CA ARG A 94 -9.11 -8.42 3.57
C ARG A 94 -9.86 -7.93 4.81
N SER A 95 -9.74 -8.67 5.91
CA SER A 95 -10.24 -8.22 7.21
C SER A 95 -9.11 -7.49 7.94
N TYR A 96 -9.35 -6.24 8.29
CA TYR A 96 -8.37 -5.40 8.99
C TYR A 96 -8.50 -5.46 10.52
N HIS A 97 -9.48 -6.18 11.04
CA HIS A 97 -9.68 -6.33 12.48
C HIS A 97 -9.87 -7.80 12.85
N PRO A 98 -9.16 -8.33 13.87
CA PRO A 98 -9.21 -9.74 14.23
C PRO A 98 -10.60 -10.22 14.67
N ASP A 99 -11.41 -9.32 15.27
CA ASP A 99 -12.73 -9.65 15.79
C ASP A 99 -13.87 -9.37 14.79
N HIS A 100 -13.58 -8.81 13.62
CA HIS A 100 -14.59 -8.51 12.62
C HIS A 100 -14.37 -9.33 11.36
N ALA A 101 -15.28 -10.25 11.11
CA ALA A 101 -15.31 -11.07 9.91
C ALA A 101 -15.68 -10.28 8.63
N ALA A 102 -15.95 -8.99 8.74
CA ALA A 102 -16.31 -8.17 7.59
C ALA A 102 -15.08 -7.95 6.69
N ALA A 103 -15.16 -8.47 5.48
CA ALA A 103 -14.19 -8.20 4.45
C ALA A 103 -14.31 -6.74 4.00
N THR A 104 -13.16 -6.09 3.85
CA THR A 104 -13.02 -4.68 3.46
C THR A 104 -12.23 -4.61 2.17
N LEU A 105 -12.70 -3.81 1.22
CA LEU A 105 -11.89 -3.45 0.06
C LEU A 105 -10.75 -2.55 0.50
N GLY A 106 -9.53 -2.90 0.13
CA GLY A 106 -8.32 -2.11 0.36
C GLY A 106 -7.66 -1.71 -0.94
N LEU A 107 -7.17 -0.46 -1.00
CA LEU A 107 -6.37 0.07 -2.09
C LEU A 107 -4.96 0.37 -1.60
N SER A 108 -3.97 -0.24 -2.25
CA SER A 108 -2.55 0.03 -1.98
C SER A 108 -2.00 0.96 -3.04
N TYR A 109 -1.42 2.08 -2.64
CA TYR A 109 -0.70 3.01 -3.52
C TYR A 109 0.80 2.84 -3.31
N ALA A 110 1.60 3.11 -4.34
CA ALA A 110 3.05 3.07 -4.19
C ALA A 110 3.65 4.47 -4.20
N ALA A 111 4.73 4.65 -3.45
CA ALA A 111 5.56 5.86 -3.44
C ALA A 111 7.04 5.48 -3.34
N ILE A 112 7.91 6.39 -3.84
CA ILE A 112 9.36 6.31 -3.61
C ILE A 112 9.71 7.39 -2.60
N VAL A 113 10.35 6.99 -1.49
CA VAL A 113 10.62 7.85 -0.35
C VAL A 113 12.08 7.70 0.07
N ASP A 114 12.74 8.80 0.42
CA ASP A 114 14.11 8.78 0.91
C ASP A 114 14.17 8.13 2.30
N PRO A 115 14.88 7.01 2.48
CA PRO A 115 14.99 6.35 3.77
C PRO A 115 15.80 7.14 4.81
N ALA A 116 16.52 8.18 4.40
CA ALA A 116 17.22 9.10 5.32
C ALA A 116 16.29 10.18 5.90
N ALA A 117 15.08 10.35 5.37
CA ALA A 117 14.12 11.29 5.91
C ALA A 117 13.73 10.89 7.36
N PRO A 118 13.69 11.86 8.30
CA PRO A 118 13.40 11.56 9.70
C PRO A 118 11.97 11.10 9.88
N LEU A 119 11.79 9.93 10.49
CA LEU A 119 10.47 9.39 10.82
C LEU A 119 9.95 10.04 12.10
N VAL A 120 8.70 10.47 12.06
CA VAL A 120 7.94 10.94 13.22
C VAL A 120 6.74 10.01 13.40
N ALA A 121 7.01 8.85 13.97
CA ALA A 121 6.00 7.81 14.15
C ALA A 121 4.92 8.25 15.15
N GLU A 122 3.72 7.74 14.95
CA GLU A 122 2.61 7.93 15.88
C GLU A 122 2.96 7.28 17.24
N PRO A 123 2.60 7.90 18.37
CA PRO A 123 2.84 7.31 19.69
C PRO A 123 2.25 5.89 19.83
N GLY A 124 3.12 4.91 20.11
CA GLY A 124 2.73 3.51 20.25
C GLY A 124 2.70 2.70 18.95
N GLN A 125 2.96 3.32 17.81
CA GLN A 125 3.06 2.65 16.50
C GLN A 125 4.42 2.99 15.83
N PRO A 126 5.53 2.34 16.23
CA PRO A 126 6.83 2.62 15.63
C PRO A 126 6.84 2.32 14.13
N ALA A 127 7.51 3.18 13.36
CA ALA A 127 7.74 2.99 11.94
C ALA A 127 9.19 2.57 11.67
N ALA A 128 9.41 1.67 10.72
CA ALA A 128 10.75 1.19 10.37
C ALA A 128 10.87 0.77 8.91
N TRP A 129 12.03 1.02 8.32
CA TRP A 129 12.41 0.45 7.03
C TRP A 129 12.77 -1.03 7.17
N THR A 130 12.18 -1.86 6.34
CA THR A 130 12.35 -3.31 6.34
C THR A 130 12.79 -3.79 4.96
N ASN A 131 13.80 -4.67 4.91
CA ASN A 131 14.27 -5.24 3.65
C ASN A 131 13.19 -6.15 3.04
N LEU A 132 12.91 -5.97 1.75
CA LEU A 132 11.91 -6.73 1.00
C LEU A 132 12.23 -8.21 0.86
N ASP A 133 13.49 -8.62 1.02
CA ASP A 133 13.90 -10.02 0.97
C ASP A 133 13.69 -10.75 2.31
N HIS A 134 13.40 -10.00 3.38
CA HIS A 134 13.05 -10.57 4.66
C HIS A 134 11.55 -10.82 4.79
N GLN A 135 11.19 -11.74 5.66
CA GLN A 135 9.83 -11.88 6.17
C GLN A 135 9.70 -11.01 7.42
N TRP A 136 8.52 -10.48 7.64
CA TRP A 136 8.19 -9.79 8.88
C TRP A 136 6.89 -10.35 9.47
N GLU A 137 6.73 -10.19 10.76
CA GLU A 137 5.53 -10.63 11.46
C GLU A 137 4.36 -9.71 11.12
N SER A 138 3.33 -10.28 10.49
CA SER A 138 2.12 -9.58 10.07
C SER A 138 0.94 -10.53 10.01
N CYS A 139 -0.25 -10.02 10.27
CA CYS A 139 -1.48 -10.78 10.00
C CYS A 139 -1.74 -11.00 8.50
N PHE A 140 -0.97 -10.35 7.63
CA PHE A 140 -1.01 -10.50 6.16
C PHE A 140 0.28 -11.18 5.65
N PRO A 141 0.42 -12.49 5.76
CA PRO A 141 1.67 -13.20 5.46
C PRO A 141 2.10 -13.11 3.98
N ASP A 142 1.18 -12.77 3.08
CA ASP A 142 1.45 -12.63 1.65
C ASP A 142 2.01 -11.25 1.26
N ASP A 143 1.91 -10.25 2.13
CA ASP A 143 2.31 -8.87 1.81
C ASP A 143 3.78 -8.75 1.40
N PRO A 144 4.75 -9.41 2.08
CA PRO A 144 6.15 -9.37 1.64
C PRO A 144 6.32 -9.80 0.18
N SER A 145 5.65 -10.86 -0.23
CA SER A 145 5.73 -11.39 -1.60
C SER A 145 5.03 -10.48 -2.61
N ARG A 146 3.91 -9.85 -2.23
CA ARG A 146 3.14 -8.92 -3.06
C ARG A 146 3.94 -7.65 -3.33
N MET A 147 4.51 -7.04 -2.28
CA MET A 147 5.35 -5.84 -2.38
C MET A 147 6.64 -6.09 -3.15
N ARG A 148 7.31 -7.21 -2.91
CA ARG A 148 8.51 -7.60 -3.67
C ARG A 148 8.22 -7.71 -5.17
N ARG A 149 7.13 -8.35 -5.58
CA ARG A 149 6.72 -8.41 -7.00
C ARG A 149 6.43 -7.03 -7.58
N HIS A 150 5.85 -6.13 -6.80
CA HIS A 150 5.61 -4.76 -7.25
C HIS A 150 6.91 -3.99 -7.43
N ALA A 151 7.84 -4.07 -6.48
CA ALA A 151 9.17 -3.47 -6.58
C ALA A 151 9.96 -3.98 -7.79
N GLN A 152 9.91 -5.28 -8.07
CA GLN A 152 10.52 -5.88 -9.26
C GLN A 152 9.93 -5.32 -10.56
N TRP A 153 8.62 -5.13 -10.61
CA TRP A 153 7.97 -4.51 -11.76
C TRP A 153 8.39 -3.05 -11.94
N LEU A 154 8.48 -2.25 -10.87
CA LEU A 154 8.98 -0.87 -10.92
C LEU A 154 10.41 -0.81 -11.45
N ARG A 155 11.29 -1.69 -10.99
CA ARG A 155 12.67 -1.83 -11.53
C ARG A 155 12.66 -2.14 -13.03
N GLY A 156 11.74 -2.97 -13.49
CA GLY A 156 11.59 -3.30 -14.91
C GLY A 156 11.21 -2.08 -15.75
N LEU A 157 10.30 -1.24 -15.27
CA LEU A 157 9.92 0.01 -15.94
C LEU A 157 11.08 1.00 -16.05
N ALA A 158 11.83 1.19 -14.97
CA ALA A 158 13.00 2.07 -14.98
C ALA A 158 14.02 1.63 -16.04
N ARG A 159 14.31 0.33 -16.14
CA ARG A 159 15.21 -0.23 -17.13
C ARG A 159 14.72 -0.03 -18.57
N SER A 160 13.42 -0.21 -18.84
CA SER A 160 12.87 -0.05 -20.18
C SER A 160 12.95 1.39 -20.69
N GLN A 161 12.79 2.37 -19.80
CA GLN A 161 12.93 3.80 -20.16
C GLN A 161 14.36 4.19 -20.52
N TRP A 162 15.38 3.51 -19.98
CA TRP A 162 16.79 3.77 -20.35
C TRP A 162 17.16 3.22 -21.73
N HIS A 163 16.53 2.13 -22.17
CA HIS A 163 16.81 1.52 -23.47
C HIS A 163 16.12 2.22 -24.66
N THR A 164 15.17 3.11 -24.39
CA THR A 164 14.42 3.84 -25.43
C THR A 164 14.94 5.27 -25.68
N ARG A 165 16.01 5.72 -25.02
CA ARG A 165 16.67 6.98 -25.38
C ARG A 165 17.51 6.75 -26.61
N PRO A 166 17.27 7.47 -27.74
CA PRO A 166 18.18 7.46 -28.88
C PRO A 166 19.56 7.89 -28.42
N HIS A 167 20.58 7.19 -28.86
CA HIS A 167 21.94 7.68 -28.76
C HIS A 167 22.06 8.82 -29.79
N ASP A 168 22.03 10.07 -29.32
CA ASP A 168 22.48 11.23 -30.10
C ASP A 168 24.00 11.27 -30.14
#